data_14c5454fbf2a01c6afc6607e3f3a2015
#
_entry.id   14c5454fbf2a01c6afc6607e3f3a2015
#
_cell.length_a   1.000
_cell.length_b   1.000
_cell.length_c   1.000
_cell.angle_alpha   90.00
_cell.angle_beta   90.00
_cell.angle_gamma   90.00
#
_symmetry.space_group_name_H-M   'P 1'
#
loop_
_entity.id
_entity.type
_entity.pdbx_description
1 polymer ?
#
loop_
_entity_poly.entity_id
_entity_poly.type
_entity_poly.pdbx_seq_one_letter_code
_entity_poly.pdbx_strand_id
1 'polypeptide(L)'
;MKTKMISKLCFLLTAASAVTVDLQAAPYLVIGDGAELFVTGTVGVRADDNVFLSTDAGRRAGTASQVVSDTIFEITPGVDLTFGKNAQLKGSLSSGVAFANYSDNGRLDTTLANLNFRSNYDDGKLKLITAAGYNELNQNSVDIRGLTRRDQTFLNGGGEVSVSEKTAVAGKFSFDKLNYKRAAYSDTDTLEVPLDVFYKISPKVDMSLGYRYRDTQVQIGSDSQDNYFNIGARGEFSPKLTGSFNVGYNQRSLTRGKDQDQFGFNADLGYELTPKTSLNFSASNDFGTSAAGDQQKNFSLNGRVSTKLSEVWSLGGGLSYRAFEYLTRTDDYVEGQISATYVVNAYVGVSAGYTYRSNSSDLRGSEFTNNVFSLSANFRY
;
A
#
# COMPACT_ATOMS: atom_id res chain seq x y z
N MET A 1 10.09 19.05 -21.95
CA MET A 1 9.87 17.74 -21.33
C MET A 1 8.98 17.95 -20.12
N LYS A 2 7.70 17.59 -20.20
CA LYS A 2 6.75 17.78 -19.11
C LYS A 2 6.81 16.55 -18.19
N THR A 3 7.41 16.72 -17.03
CA THR A 3 7.51 15.67 -16.02
C THR A 3 6.14 15.42 -15.41
N LYS A 4 5.59 14.22 -15.61
CA LYS A 4 4.31 13.79 -15.00
C LYS A 4 4.56 13.49 -13.54
N MET A 5 4.19 14.41 -12.66
CA MET A 5 4.08 14.16 -11.25
C MET A 5 2.77 13.39 -10.98
N ILE A 6 2.86 12.08 -10.93
CA ILE A 6 1.77 11.23 -10.45
C ILE A 6 1.96 11.12 -8.94
N SER A 7 1.12 11.79 -8.16
CA SER A 7 1.06 11.55 -6.73
C SER A 7 0.51 10.13 -6.52
N LYS A 8 1.41 9.20 -6.24
CA LYS A 8 1.02 7.86 -5.82
C LYS A 8 0.49 7.95 -4.39
N LEU A 9 -0.81 7.86 -4.26
CA LEU A 9 -1.44 7.62 -2.97
C LEU A 9 -0.99 6.22 -2.52
N CYS A 10 -0.07 6.16 -1.54
CA CYS A 10 0.38 4.89 -0.97
C CYS A 10 -0.74 4.29 -0.13
N PHE A 11 -1.52 3.40 -0.71
CA PHE A 11 -2.23 2.39 0.05
C PHE A 11 -1.21 1.37 0.56
N LEU A 12 -1.18 1.15 1.86
CA LEU A 12 -0.44 0.08 2.53
C LEU A 12 -1.07 -1.28 2.17
N LEU A 13 -0.90 -1.70 0.93
CA LEU A 13 -0.97 -3.12 0.60
C LEU A 13 0.43 -3.68 0.85
N THR A 14 0.60 -4.43 1.93
CA THR A 14 1.72 -5.35 2.08
C THR A 14 1.49 -6.58 1.19
N ALA A 15 1.30 -6.34 -0.10
CA ALA A 15 1.60 -7.35 -1.09
C ALA A 15 3.12 -7.32 -1.25
N ALA A 16 3.76 -8.47 -1.30
CA ALA A 16 5.15 -8.58 -1.72
C ALA A 16 5.30 -7.69 -2.96
N SER A 17 6.01 -6.57 -2.79
CA SER A 17 6.13 -5.57 -3.86
C SER A 17 7.06 -6.16 -4.90
N ALA A 18 6.51 -7.03 -5.74
CA ALA A 18 7.18 -7.39 -6.99
C ALA A 18 7.48 -6.05 -7.69
N VAL A 19 8.72 -5.85 -8.08
CA VAL A 19 9.07 -4.78 -9.02
C VAL A 19 8.11 -4.99 -10.18
N THR A 20 7.20 -4.03 -10.40
CA THR A 20 6.25 -4.15 -11.51
C THR A 20 7.05 -4.21 -12.78
N VAL A 21 6.99 -5.34 -13.44
CA VAL A 21 7.60 -5.54 -14.75
C VAL A 21 6.81 -4.68 -15.72
N ASP A 22 7.45 -3.70 -16.30
CA ASP A 22 6.83 -2.88 -17.34
C ASP A 22 6.89 -3.65 -18.67
N LEU A 23 6.01 -4.64 -18.80
CA LEU A 23 5.89 -5.44 -20.02
C LEU A 23 5.26 -4.57 -21.11
N GLN A 24 5.95 -4.41 -22.23
CA GLN A 24 5.49 -3.65 -23.40
C GLN A 24 4.67 -4.55 -24.35
N ALA A 25 3.71 -5.28 -23.79
CA ALA A 25 2.86 -6.16 -24.55
C ALA A 25 1.91 -5.38 -25.47
N ALA A 26 1.65 -5.92 -26.66
CA ALA A 26 0.54 -5.46 -27.47
C ALA A 26 -0.79 -5.83 -26.77
N PRO A 27 -1.84 -5.01 -26.88
CA PRO A 27 -3.13 -5.34 -26.29
C PRO A 27 -3.76 -6.55 -27.00
N TYR A 28 -4.44 -7.40 -26.25
CA TYR A 28 -5.24 -8.49 -26.77
C TYR A 28 -6.37 -7.97 -27.69
N LEU A 29 -6.99 -6.87 -27.32
CA LEU A 29 -8.06 -6.23 -28.07
C LEU A 29 -7.99 -4.70 -27.92
N VAL A 30 -8.12 -4.00 -29.06
CA VAL A 30 -8.31 -2.55 -29.08
C VAL A 30 -9.79 -2.27 -29.29
N ILE A 31 -10.39 -1.48 -28.39
CA ILE A 31 -11.81 -1.14 -28.39
C ILE A 31 -11.95 0.34 -28.75
N GLY A 32 -12.43 0.62 -29.95
CA GLY A 32 -12.53 1.99 -30.47
C GLY A 32 -11.17 2.70 -30.50
N ASP A 33 -11.19 4.04 -30.39
CA ASP A 33 -9.99 4.87 -30.58
C ASP A 33 -9.14 5.08 -29.34
N GLY A 34 -9.37 4.37 -28.23
CA GLY A 34 -8.64 4.70 -27.02
C GLY A 34 -8.73 3.74 -25.84
N ALA A 35 -9.36 2.59 -25.99
CA ALA A 35 -9.37 1.57 -24.96
C ALA A 35 -8.61 0.31 -25.42
N GLU A 36 -7.80 -0.23 -24.55
CA GLU A 36 -6.94 -1.41 -24.78
C GLU A 36 -7.22 -2.44 -23.69
N LEU A 37 -7.60 -3.65 -24.09
CA LEU A 37 -7.80 -4.80 -23.21
C LEU A 37 -6.58 -5.69 -23.24
N PHE A 38 -6.10 -6.06 -22.05
CA PHE A 38 -5.00 -7.01 -21.87
C PHE A 38 -5.50 -8.20 -21.06
N VAL A 39 -5.06 -9.39 -21.45
CA VAL A 39 -5.13 -10.58 -20.61
C VAL A 39 -3.86 -10.65 -19.79
N THR A 40 -4.00 -10.83 -18.49
CA THR A 40 -2.87 -10.87 -17.55
C THR A 40 -2.86 -12.18 -16.79
N GLY A 41 -1.72 -12.54 -16.27
CA GLY A 41 -1.60 -13.70 -15.40
C GLY A 41 -0.31 -13.71 -14.63
N THR A 42 -0.35 -14.31 -13.44
CA THR A 42 0.84 -14.60 -12.65
C THR A 42 0.80 -16.05 -12.23
N VAL A 43 1.93 -16.74 -12.38
CA VAL A 43 2.15 -18.08 -11.82
C VAL A 43 3.36 -17.96 -10.90
N GLY A 44 3.23 -18.41 -9.67
CA GLY A 44 4.29 -18.27 -8.68
C GLY A 44 4.37 -19.41 -7.69
N VAL A 45 5.53 -19.49 -7.06
CA VAL A 45 5.79 -20.35 -5.90
C VAL A 45 6.43 -19.51 -4.81
N ARG A 46 6.01 -19.74 -3.58
CA ARG A 46 6.51 -19.06 -2.39
C ARG A 46 6.80 -20.08 -1.30
N ALA A 47 8.02 -20.09 -0.78
CA ALA A 47 8.40 -20.83 0.40
C ALA A 47 8.38 -19.87 1.60
N ASP A 48 7.55 -20.15 2.58
CA ASP A 48 7.28 -19.33 3.76
C ASP A 48 7.60 -20.19 5.01
N ASP A 49 8.56 -19.77 5.82
CA ASP A 49 9.00 -20.53 7.00
C ASP A 49 8.13 -20.32 8.24
N ASN A 50 7.21 -19.34 8.19
CA ASN A 50 6.31 -19.01 9.32
C ASN A 50 4.98 -18.42 8.84
N VAL A 51 4.16 -19.25 8.21
CA VAL A 51 2.87 -18.87 7.60
C VAL A 51 1.93 -18.14 8.57
N PHE A 52 1.99 -18.46 9.86
CA PHE A 52 1.12 -17.87 10.88
C PHE A 52 1.78 -16.74 11.69
N LEU A 53 3.02 -16.36 11.40
CA LEU A 53 3.80 -15.39 12.20
C LEU A 53 3.81 -15.78 13.69
N SER A 54 3.99 -17.06 13.95
CA SER A 54 4.02 -17.63 15.30
C SER A 54 5.37 -17.38 15.97
N THR A 55 5.35 -17.36 17.32
CA THR A 55 6.57 -17.15 18.10
C THR A 55 7.26 -18.49 18.46
N ASP A 56 8.58 -18.48 18.48
CA ASP A 56 9.38 -19.61 19.00
C ASP A 56 9.16 -19.85 20.51
N ALA A 57 8.69 -18.86 21.26
CA ALA A 57 8.39 -19.01 22.68
C ALA A 57 7.20 -19.95 22.95
N GLY A 58 6.23 -20.04 22.03
CA GLY A 58 5.12 -20.99 22.09
C GLY A 58 5.59 -22.44 21.98
N ARG A 59 6.66 -22.70 21.22
CA ARG A 59 7.29 -24.00 21.05
C ARG A 59 7.91 -24.53 22.35
N ARG A 60 8.48 -23.63 23.17
CA ARG A 60 9.10 -23.98 24.48
C ARG A 60 8.07 -24.21 25.58
N ALA A 61 6.87 -23.66 25.46
CA ALA A 61 5.81 -23.73 26.49
C ALA A 61 4.77 -24.84 26.26
N GLY A 62 4.89 -25.62 25.17
CA GLY A 62 3.93 -26.68 24.85
C GLY A 62 2.53 -26.17 24.50
N THR A 63 2.38 -24.89 24.24
CA THR A 63 1.12 -24.25 23.79
C THR A 63 1.02 -24.30 22.25
N ALA A 64 -0.21 -24.31 21.73
CA ALA A 64 -0.59 -24.63 20.34
C ALA A 64 -0.06 -23.70 19.22
N SER A 65 0.87 -22.80 19.50
CA SER A 65 1.47 -21.88 18.54
C SER A 65 2.78 -22.45 18.00
N GLN A 66 2.71 -23.38 17.05
CA GLN A 66 3.88 -23.89 16.35
C GLN A 66 4.21 -22.97 15.16
N VAL A 67 5.50 -22.72 14.94
CA VAL A 67 5.98 -22.16 13.68
C VAL A 67 5.69 -23.19 12.59
N VAL A 68 4.96 -22.78 11.56
CA VAL A 68 4.53 -23.64 10.45
C VAL A 68 5.11 -23.10 9.18
N SER A 69 5.95 -23.88 8.52
CA SER A 69 6.44 -23.59 7.16
C SER A 69 5.52 -24.22 6.12
N ASP A 70 5.46 -23.61 4.95
CA ASP A 70 4.75 -24.17 3.80
C ASP A 70 5.35 -23.68 2.48
N THR A 71 5.09 -24.44 1.41
CA THR A 71 5.31 -24.03 0.04
C THR A 71 3.96 -23.76 -0.61
N ILE A 72 3.77 -22.54 -1.10
CA ILE A 72 2.49 -22.04 -1.62
C ILE A 72 2.63 -21.85 -3.13
N PHE A 73 1.77 -22.50 -3.90
CA PHE A 73 1.63 -22.32 -5.34
C PHE A 73 0.49 -21.34 -5.62
N GLU A 74 0.78 -20.31 -6.41
CA GLU A 74 -0.19 -19.26 -6.72
C GLU A 74 -0.37 -19.12 -8.23
N ILE A 75 -1.63 -19.05 -8.69
CA ILE A 75 -2.01 -18.76 -10.07
C ILE A 75 -3.05 -17.64 -10.03
N THR A 76 -2.79 -16.55 -10.74
CA THR A 76 -3.68 -15.39 -10.77
C THR A 76 -3.96 -14.97 -12.20
N PRO A 77 -4.94 -15.58 -12.90
CA PRO A 77 -5.46 -15.04 -14.15
C PRO A 77 -6.19 -13.73 -13.91
N GLY A 78 -6.12 -12.83 -14.88
CA GLY A 78 -6.76 -11.53 -14.80
C GLY A 78 -6.92 -10.84 -16.15
N VAL A 79 -7.56 -9.68 -16.10
CA VAL A 79 -7.74 -8.79 -17.24
C VAL A 79 -7.51 -7.34 -16.81
N ASP A 80 -6.91 -6.55 -17.70
CA ASP A 80 -6.72 -5.11 -17.54
C ASP A 80 -7.33 -4.40 -18.75
N LEU A 81 -8.29 -3.51 -18.51
CA LEU A 81 -8.79 -2.56 -19.48
C LEU A 81 -8.17 -1.20 -19.18
N THR A 82 -7.44 -0.64 -20.14
CA THR A 82 -6.94 0.75 -20.05
C THR A 82 -7.66 1.62 -21.06
N PHE A 83 -7.92 2.87 -20.73
CA PHE A 83 -8.60 3.80 -21.65
C PHE A 83 -8.03 5.21 -21.55
N GLY A 84 -8.28 5.98 -22.61
CA GLY A 84 -7.90 7.39 -22.65
C GLY A 84 -6.40 7.64 -22.86
N LYS A 85 -5.68 6.78 -23.58
CA LYS A 85 -4.22 6.88 -23.81
C LYS A 85 -3.76 8.28 -24.24
N ASN A 86 -4.55 8.96 -25.10
CA ASN A 86 -4.27 10.30 -25.62
C ASN A 86 -5.29 11.36 -25.18
N ALA A 87 -6.16 11.03 -24.21
CA ALA A 87 -7.20 11.92 -23.71
C ALA A 87 -6.80 12.58 -22.39
N GLN A 88 -7.52 13.64 -22.01
CA GLN A 88 -7.40 14.26 -20.69
C GLN A 88 -7.88 13.31 -19.59
N LEU A 89 -8.95 12.57 -19.85
CA LEU A 89 -9.45 11.51 -18.98
C LEU A 89 -8.76 10.19 -19.36
N LYS A 90 -8.04 9.62 -18.40
CA LYS A 90 -7.37 8.31 -18.50
C LYS A 90 -7.83 7.43 -17.38
N GLY A 91 -7.83 6.13 -17.60
CA GLY A 91 -8.13 5.22 -16.52
C GLY A 91 -7.82 3.77 -16.84
N SER A 92 -8.08 2.94 -15.85
CA SER A 92 -7.95 1.48 -15.95
C SER A 92 -8.98 0.77 -15.08
N LEU A 93 -9.38 -0.39 -15.53
CA LEU A 93 -10.16 -1.36 -14.77
C LEU A 93 -9.40 -2.68 -14.82
N SER A 94 -9.01 -3.19 -13.65
CA SER A 94 -8.34 -4.48 -13.51
C SER A 94 -9.19 -5.44 -12.68
N SER A 95 -9.19 -6.70 -13.06
CA SER A 95 -9.86 -7.78 -12.33
C SER A 95 -9.02 -9.04 -12.40
N GLY A 96 -9.02 -9.83 -11.35
CA GLY A 96 -8.32 -11.09 -11.29
C GLY A 96 -8.88 -12.03 -10.22
N VAL A 97 -8.52 -13.30 -10.34
CA VAL A 97 -8.83 -14.31 -9.33
C VAL A 97 -7.53 -15.03 -8.99
N ALA A 98 -7.10 -14.95 -7.74
CA ALA A 98 -5.92 -15.62 -7.23
C ALA A 98 -6.32 -16.97 -6.61
N PHE A 99 -5.67 -18.03 -7.04
CA PHE A 99 -5.75 -19.37 -6.46
C PHE A 99 -4.44 -19.64 -5.74
N ALA A 100 -4.49 -19.87 -4.42
CA ALA A 100 -3.33 -20.21 -3.62
C ALA A 100 -3.52 -21.59 -3.00
N ASN A 101 -2.60 -22.50 -3.29
CA ASN A 101 -2.59 -23.87 -2.80
C ASN A 101 -1.35 -24.10 -1.92
N TYR A 102 -1.59 -24.59 -0.73
CA TYR A 102 -0.59 -24.90 0.28
C TYR A 102 -0.22 -26.38 0.23
N SER A 103 1.08 -26.70 0.10
CA SER A 103 1.55 -28.08 -0.07
C SER A 103 1.24 -28.96 1.13
N ASP A 104 1.47 -28.45 2.34
CA ASP A 104 1.35 -29.23 3.58
C ASP A 104 0.07 -28.89 4.35
N ASN A 105 -0.48 -27.71 4.14
CA ASN A 105 -1.66 -27.20 4.87
C ASN A 105 -2.81 -26.85 3.93
N GLY A 106 -3.31 -27.80 3.15
CA GLY A 106 -4.37 -27.61 2.16
C GLY A 106 -5.67 -27.00 2.72
N ARG A 107 -5.89 -27.02 4.04
CA ARG A 107 -6.98 -26.29 4.69
C ARG A 107 -6.87 -24.76 4.58
N LEU A 108 -5.69 -24.26 4.20
CA LEU A 108 -5.39 -22.84 3.98
C LEU A 108 -5.59 -22.44 2.52
N ASP A 109 -5.88 -23.38 1.64
CA ASP A 109 -6.15 -23.10 0.23
C ASP A 109 -7.23 -22.05 0.10
N THR A 110 -6.98 -21.08 -0.79
CA THR A 110 -7.89 -19.95 -0.96
C THR A 110 -8.06 -19.58 -2.42
N THR A 111 -9.27 -19.10 -2.72
CA THR A 111 -9.57 -18.38 -3.94
C THR A 111 -9.98 -16.97 -3.56
N LEU A 112 -9.33 -15.97 -4.16
CA LEU A 112 -9.47 -14.55 -3.82
C LEU A 112 -9.73 -13.74 -5.08
N ALA A 113 -10.82 -12.99 -5.09
CA ALA A 113 -11.17 -12.12 -6.21
C ALA A 113 -10.72 -10.67 -5.94
N ASN A 114 -10.41 -9.96 -7.01
CA ASN A 114 -10.18 -8.53 -6.96
C ASN A 114 -10.80 -7.82 -8.17
N LEU A 115 -11.24 -6.58 -7.95
CA LEU A 115 -11.73 -5.66 -8.96
C LEU A 115 -11.31 -4.25 -8.58
N ASN A 116 -10.55 -3.58 -9.46
CA ASN A 116 -10.02 -2.26 -9.16
C ASN A 116 -10.22 -1.33 -10.35
N PHE A 117 -10.79 -0.17 -10.11
CA PHE A 117 -10.97 0.91 -11.06
C PHE A 117 -10.13 2.12 -10.65
N ARG A 118 -9.52 2.78 -11.62
CA ARG A 118 -8.82 4.07 -11.41
C ARG A 118 -9.05 4.98 -12.59
N SER A 119 -9.23 6.27 -12.32
CA SER A 119 -9.22 7.27 -13.38
C SER A 119 -8.57 8.56 -12.91
N ASN A 120 -8.03 9.29 -13.86
CA ASN A 120 -7.50 10.63 -13.66
C ASN A 120 -7.88 11.53 -14.84
N TYR A 121 -8.28 12.75 -14.52
CA TYR A 121 -8.53 13.83 -15.47
C TYR A 121 -7.56 14.97 -15.18
N ASP A 122 -6.97 15.55 -16.20
CA ASP A 122 -6.08 16.70 -16.08
C ASP A 122 -6.19 17.58 -17.35
N ASP A 123 -6.72 18.81 -17.21
CA ASP A 123 -6.77 19.82 -18.26
C ASP A 123 -5.80 20.98 -18.02
N GLY A 124 -4.95 20.84 -16.97
CA GLY A 124 -3.97 21.84 -16.55
C GLY A 124 -4.51 22.83 -15.49
N LYS A 125 -5.82 23.05 -15.41
CA LYS A 125 -6.47 23.90 -14.40
C LYS A 125 -7.20 23.07 -13.33
N LEU A 126 -7.89 22.04 -13.79
CA LEU A 126 -8.62 21.09 -12.94
C LEU A 126 -7.97 19.72 -13.06
N LYS A 127 -7.65 19.11 -11.92
CA LYS A 127 -7.22 17.73 -11.82
C LYS A 127 -8.22 16.96 -10.99
N LEU A 128 -8.67 15.81 -11.50
CA LEU A 128 -9.53 14.90 -10.76
C LEU A 128 -8.89 13.51 -10.72
N ILE A 129 -9.03 12.83 -9.58
CA ILE A 129 -8.63 11.45 -9.40
C ILE A 129 -9.79 10.67 -8.82
N THR A 130 -9.98 9.44 -9.28
CA THR A 130 -10.96 8.52 -8.71
C THR A 130 -10.35 7.13 -8.66
N ALA A 131 -10.60 6.41 -7.57
CA ALA A 131 -10.28 5.00 -7.47
C ALA A 131 -11.36 4.29 -6.66
N ALA A 132 -11.75 3.10 -7.09
CA ALA A 132 -12.68 2.25 -6.37
C ALA A 132 -12.22 0.79 -6.51
N GLY A 133 -12.49 -0.03 -5.53
CA GLY A 133 -12.13 -1.43 -5.63
C GLY A 133 -12.75 -2.31 -4.57
N TYR A 134 -12.74 -3.59 -4.88
CA TYR A 134 -13.06 -4.69 -3.99
C TYR A 134 -11.93 -5.71 -4.07
N ASN A 135 -11.39 -6.10 -2.92
CA ASN A 135 -10.31 -7.05 -2.83
C ASN A 135 -10.59 -8.06 -1.70
N GLU A 136 -10.62 -9.33 -2.03
CA GLU A 136 -10.53 -10.39 -1.04
C GLU A 136 -9.06 -10.62 -0.69
N LEU A 137 -8.73 -10.60 0.59
CA LEU A 137 -7.38 -10.69 1.09
C LEU A 137 -7.26 -11.87 2.06
N ASN A 138 -6.16 -12.62 1.95
CA ASN A 138 -5.75 -13.62 2.93
C ASN A 138 -4.29 -13.40 3.24
N GLN A 139 -4.01 -12.56 4.22
CA GLN A 139 -2.67 -12.04 4.49
C GLN A 139 -2.33 -12.13 5.96
N ASN A 140 -1.06 -12.34 6.22
CA ASN A 140 -0.48 -12.17 7.54
C ASN A 140 -0.53 -10.70 7.95
N SER A 141 -0.89 -10.46 9.19
CA SER A 141 -0.89 -9.13 9.78
C SER A 141 -0.13 -9.15 11.11
N VAL A 142 0.68 -8.13 11.34
CA VAL A 142 1.42 -7.96 12.60
C VAL A 142 0.46 -7.87 13.78
N ASP A 143 -0.64 -7.15 13.63
CA ASP A 143 -1.68 -6.98 14.65
C ASP A 143 -2.33 -8.29 15.06
N ILE A 144 -2.59 -9.15 14.07
CA ILE A 144 -3.33 -10.41 14.20
C ILE A 144 -2.40 -11.54 14.57
N ARG A 145 -1.13 -11.43 14.16
CA ARG A 145 -0.12 -12.50 14.26
C ARG A 145 -0.65 -13.79 13.67
N GLY A 146 -0.99 -13.72 12.39
CA GLY A 146 -1.50 -14.86 11.66
C GLY A 146 -2.17 -14.50 10.34
N LEU A 147 -2.47 -15.55 9.61
CA LEU A 147 -3.17 -15.49 8.35
C LEU A 147 -4.66 -15.24 8.59
N THR A 148 -5.17 -14.17 8.00
CA THR A 148 -6.58 -13.80 8.18
C THR A 148 -7.21 -13.35 6.88
N ARG A 149 -8.37 -13.96 6.62
CA ARG A 149 -9.20 -13.62 5.48
C ARG A 149 -10.08 -12.40 5.80
N ARG A 150 -10.06 -11.42 4.88
CA ARG A 150 -10.89 -10.21 4.96
C ARG A 150 -11.23 -9.70 3.58
N ASP A 151 -12.33 -8.98 3.48
CA ASP A 151 -12.71 -8.22 2.29
C ASP A 151 -12.39 -6.75 2.54
N GLN A 152 -11.82 -6.12 1.55
CA GLN A 152 -11.61 -4.67 1.51
C GLN A 152 -12.43 -4.07 0.38
N THR A 153 -13.25 -3.09 0.69
CA THR A 153 -13.93 -2.23 -0.28
C THR A 153 -13.46 -0.81 -0.08
N PHE A 154 -13.03 -0.14 -1.14
CA PHE A 154 -12.62 1.25 -1.04
C PHE A 154 -13.20 2.12 -2.15
N LEU A 155 -13.38 3.39 -1.84
CA LEU A 155 -13.78 4.44 -2.77
C LEU A 155 -12.99 5.71 -2.44
N ASN A 156 -12.22 6.19 -3.40
CA ASN A 156 -11.43 7.41 -3.27
C ASN A 156 -11.79 8.37 -4.38
N GLY A 157 -11.95 9.63 -4.04
CA GLY A 157 -12.13 10.71 -5.00
C GLY A 157 -11.35 11.93 -4.57
N GLY A 158 -10.92 12.75 -5.53
CA GLY A 158 -10.23 13.98 -5.20
C GLY A 158 -10.16 14.91 -6.38
N GLY A 159 -10.05 16.19 -6.07
CA GLY A 159 -9.89 17.23 -7.05
C GLY A 159 -8.95 18.32 -6.58
N GLU A 160 -8.23 18.91 -7.52
CA GLU A 160 -7.42 20.09 -7.33
C GLU A 160 -7.74 21.09 -8.42
N VAL A 161 -8.01 22.33 -8.02
CA VAL A 161 -8.28 23.44 -8.93
C VAL A 161 -7.32 24.59 -8.68
N SER A 162 -6.69 25.09 -9.76
CA SER A 162 -5.89 26.30 -9.73
C SER A 162 -6.83 27.51 -9.72
N VAL A 163 -6.97 28.17 -8.55
CA VAL A 163 -7.82 29.37 -8.38
C VAL A 163 -7.11 30.64 -8.81
N SER A 164 -5.77 30.65 -8.82
CA SER A 164 -4.94 31.71 -9.38
C SER A 164 -3.63 31.11 -9.91
N GLU A 165 -2.77 31.97 -10.49
CA GLU A 165 -1.42 31.55 -10.97
C GLU A 165 -0.53 30.98 -9.85
N LYS A 166 -0.80 31.39 -8.59
CA LYS A 166 0.00 31.00 -7.42
C LYS A 166 -0.76 30.13 -6.42
N THR A 167 -2.08 30.01 -6.53
CA THR A 167 -2.89 29.34 -5.51
C THR A 167 -3.71 28.23 -6.12
N ALA A 168 -3.66 27.05 -5.50
CA ALA A 168 -4.53 25.93 -5.80
C ALA A 168 -5.23 25.44 -4.52
N VAL A 169 -6.42 24.90 -4.68
CA VAL A 169 -7.20 24.28 -3.61
C VAL A 169 -7.45 22.82 -4.00
N ALA A 170 -7.21 21.92 -3.07
CA ALA A 170 -7.48 20.49 -3.25
C ALA A 170 -8.41 19.98 -2.14
N GLY A 171 -9.33 19.11 -2.54
CA GLY A 171 -10.15 18.34 -1.63
C GLY A 171 -10.15 16.88 -2.07
N LYS A 172 -10.14 15.98 -1.10
CA LYS A 172 -10.23 14.54 -1.34
C LYS A 172 -11.24 13.93 -0.39
N PHE A 173 -11.73 12.77 -0.71
CA PHE A 173 -12.39 11.87 0.22
C PHE A 173 -11.85 10.46 0.00
N SER A 174 -11.80 9.68 1.06
CA SER A 174 -11.44 8.28 1.04
C SER A 174 -12.41 7.54 1.95
N PHE A 175 -13.02 6.49 1.44
CA PHE A 175 -13.81 5.55 2.21
C PHE A 175 -13.16 4.18 2.08
N ASP A 176 -12.84 3.55 3.20
CA ASP A 176 -12.27 2.20 3.27
C ASP A 176 -13.09 1.36 4.26
N LYS A 177 -13.50 0.19 3.81
CA LYS A 177 -14.27 -0.78 4.59
C LYS A 177 -13.54 -2.10 4.62
N LEU A 178 -13.23 -2.59 5.82
CA LEU A 178 -12.61 -3.89 6.07
C LEU A 178 -13.59 -4.80 6.78
N ASN A 179 -13.92 -5.94 6.18
CA ASN A 179 -14.77 -6.97 6.77
C ASN A 179 -13.95 -8.24 7.01
N TYR A 180 -13.75 -8.61 8.25
CA TYR A 180 -13.03 -9.80 8.64
C TYR A 180 -13.91 -11.04 8.60
N LYS A 181 -13.41 -12.16 8.09
CA LYS A 181 -14.16 -13.44 8.07
C LYS A 181 -14.13 -14.18 9.42
N ARG A 182 -13.44 -13.66 10.41
CA ARG A 182 -13.38 -14.20 11.77
C ARG A 182 -13.99 -13.21 12.74
N ALA A 183 -14.98 -13.66 13.52
CA ALA A 183 -15.70 -12.84 14.50
C ALA A 183 -14.84 -12.31 15.67
N ALA A 184 -13.60 -12.81 15.82
CA ALA A 184 -12.65 -12.31 16.81
C ALA A 184 -12.01 -10.97 16.42
N TYR A 185 -12.18 -10.53 15.17
CA TYR A 185 -11.63 -9.28 14.64
C TYR A 185 -12.77 -8.30 14.37
N SER A 186 -12.41 -7.03 14.45
CA SER A 186 -13.33 -5.92 14.31
C SER A 186 -13.43 -5.47 12.86
N ASP A 187 -14.61 -5.55 12.29
CA ASP A 187 -14.89 -4.85 11.03
C ASP A 187 -14.69 -3.35 11.24
N THR A 188 -14.19 -2.68 10.22
CA THR A 188 -13.81 -1.26 10.31
C THR A 188 -14.27 -0.51 9.07
N ASP A 189 -14.99 0.59 9.27
CA ASP A 189 -15.37 1.55 8.24
C ASP A 189 -14.64 2.87 8.53
N THR A 190 -13.86 3.38 7.57
CA THR A 190 -13.10 4.63 7.73
C THR A 190 -13.46 5.60 6.62
N LEU A 191 -13.89 6.81 7.00
CA LEU A 191 -14.06 7.95 6.11
C LEU A 191 -12.98 8.99 6.41
N GLU A 192 -12.27 9.45 5.38
CA GLU A 192 -11.27 10.51 5.51
C GLU A 192 -11.50 11.61 4.46
N VAL A 193 -11.45 12.87 4.92
CA VAL A 193 -11.66 14.05 4.07
C VAL A 193 -10.54 15.06 4.33
N PRO A 194 -9.43 15.03 3.57
CA PRO A 194 -8.42 16.06 3.57
C PRO A 194 -8.78 17.23 2.65
N LEU A 195 -8.49 18.44 3.12
CA LEU A 195 -8.63 19.71 2.41
C LEU A 195 -7.29 20.45 2.50
N ASP A 196 -6.76 20.89 1.38
CA ASP A 196 -5.46 21.56 1.31
C ASP A 196 -5.55 22.84 0.47
N VAL A 197 -4.88 23.88 0.93
CA VAL A 197 -4.62 25.09 0.15
C VAL A 197 -3.12 25.13 -0.14
N PHE A 198 -2.79 25.25 -1.41
CA PHE A 198 -1.41 25.33 -1.89
C PHE A 198 -1.07 26.73 -2.35
N TYR A 199 0.10 27.21 -1.97
CA TYR A 199 0.65 28.48 -2.44
C TYR A 199 2.04 28.27 -3.04
N LYS A 200 2.20 28.66 -4.30
CA LYS A 200 3.43 28.54 -5.07
C LYS A 200 4.46 29.56 -4.59
N ILE A 201 5.49 29.10 -3.88
CA ILE A 201 6.60 29.95 -3.40
C ILE A 201 7.73 30.03 -4.42
N SER A 202 7.82 29.03 -5.31
CA SER A 202 8.75 29.03 -6.45
C SER A 202 8.07 28.34 -7.65
N PRO A 203 8.65 28.41 -8.87
CA PRO A 203 8.08 27.69 -10.01
C PRO A 203 7.97 26.17 -9.83
N LYS A 204 8.66 25.61 -8.84
CA LYS A 204 8.77 24.15 -8.61
C LYS A 204 8.27 23.68 -7.26
N VAL A 205 8.01 24.59 -6.32
CA VAL A 205 7.64 24.25 -4.94
C VAL A 205 6.40 25.02 -4.51
N ASP A 206 5.42 24.29 -4.01
CA ASP A 206 4.23 24.80 -3.33
C ASP A 206 4.34 24.54 -1.83
N MET A 207 4.00 25.52 -1.00
CA MET A 207 3.67 25.31 0.43
C MET A 207 2.20 24.99 0.57
N SER A 208 1.83 24.25 1.61
CA SER A 208 0.45 23.90 1.91
C SER A 208 0.06 24.23 3.34
N LEU A 209 -1.22 24.56 3.49
CA LEU A 209 -1.96 24.54 4.75
C LEU A 209 -3.08 23.53 4.57
N GLY A 210 -3.14 22.53 5.44
CA GLY A 210 -4.05 21.41 5.32
C GLY A 210 -4.85 21.15 6.59
N TYR A 211 -6.02 20.60 6.39
CA TYR A 211 -6.88 20.04 7.43
C TYR A 211 -7.40 18.68 6.96
N ARG A 212 -7.37 17.68 7.83
CA ARG A 212 -7.95 16.36 7.55
C ARG A 212 -8.90 15.97 8.69
N TYR A 213 -10.13 15.66 8.30
CA TYR A 213 -11.07 14.95 9.15
C TYR A 213 -11.04 13.46 8.82
N ARG A 214 -11.05 12.60 9.85
CA ARG A 214 -11.20 11.15 9.69
C ARG A 214 -12.16 10.63 10.75
N ASP A 215 -13.14 9.83 10.33
CA ASP A 215 -14.08 9.10 11.15
C ASP A 215 -13.83 7.60 10.96
N THR A 216 -13.61 6.88 12.05
CA THR A 216 -13.37 5.43 12.03
C THR A 216 -14.37 4.76 12.95
N GLN A 217 -15.23 3.95 12.38
CA GLN A 217 -16.21 3.14 13.08
C GLN A 217 -15.70 1.71 13.15
N VAL A 218 -15.83 1.10 14.33
CA VAL A 218 -15.37 -0.29 14.59
C VAL A 218 -16.49 -1.12 15.19
N GLN A 219 -16.61 -2.35 14.73
CA GLN A 219 -17.63 -3.26 15.27
C GLN A 219 -17.35 -3.62 16.75
N ILE A 220 -16.08 -3.81 17.08
CA ILE A 220 -15.60 -4.13 18.43
C ILE A 220 -14.58 -3.03 18.79
N GLY A 221 -14.74 -2.39 19.95
CA GLY A 221 -13.82 -1.34 20.40
C GLY A 221 -14.49 0.01 20.56
N SER A 222 -13.75 1.07 20.29
CA SER A 222 -14.20 2.46 20.39
C SER A 222 -14.07 3.14 19.04
N ASP A 223 -15.14 3.74 18.55
CA ASP A 223 -15.09 4.61 17.38
C ASP A 223 -14.21 5.82 17.67
N SER A 224 -13.62 6.37 16.63
CA SER A 224 -12.72 7.50 16.75
C SER A 224 -12.94 8.54 15.67
N GLN A 225 -12.71 9.81 16.05
CA GLN A 225 -12.72 10.95 15.14
C GLN A 225 -11.40 11.70 15.26
N ASP A 226 -10.70 11.87 14.14
CA ASP A 226 -9.42 12.55 14.10
C ASP A 226 -9.53 13.89 13.38
N ASN A 227 -8.91 14.91 13.97
CA ASN A 227 -8.75 16.24 13.39
C ASN A 227 -7.26 16.54 13.28
N TYR A 228 -6.75 16.61 12.06
CA TYR A 228 -5.34 16.85 11.78
C TYR A 228 -5.14 18.17 11.06
N PHE A 229 -4.48 19.12 11.74
CA PHE A 229 -4.09 20.43 11.20
C PHE A 229 -2.61 20.37 10.83
N ASN A 230 -2.27 20.73 9.60
CA ASN A 230 -0.91 20.58 9.13
C ASN A 230 -0.47 21.73 8.23
N ILE A 231 0.85 21.89 8.18
CA ILE A 231 1.55 22.69 7.18
C ILE A 231 2.51 21.77 6.43
N GLY A 232 2.76 22.07 5.17
CA GLY A 232 3.61 21.23 4.36
C GLY A 232 4.20 21.93 3.14
N ALA A 233 4.90 21.14 2.36
CA ALA A 233 5.40 21.55 1.06
C ALA A 233 5.40 20.37 0.09
N ARG A 234 5.26 20.66 -1.20
CA ARG A 234 5.36 19.68 -2.29
C ARG A 234 6.08 20.27 -3.50
N GLY A 235 6.71 19.42 -4.26
CA GLY A 235 7.32 19.84 -5.53
C GLY A 235 8.67 19.22 -5.80
N GLU A 236 9.45 19.92 -6.60
CA GLU A 236 10.84 19.61 -6.91
C GLU A 236 11.76 20.44 -6.01
N PHE A 237 12.21 19.83 -4.90
CA PHE A 237 13.07 20.49 -3.91
C PHE A 237 14.51 20.63 -4.42
N SER A 238 14.93 19.75 -5.35
CA SER A 238 16.15 19.85 -6.13
C SER A 238 15.96 19.14 -7.48
N PRO A 239 16.88 19.28 -8.45
CA PRO A 239 16.75 18.59 -9.74
C PRO A 239 16.61 17.07 -9.67
N LYS A 240 16.96 16.46 -8.53
CA LYS A 240 16.89 15.03 -8.31
C LYS A 240 15.91 14.64 -7.20
N LEU A 241 15.43 15.59 -6.39
CA LEU A 241 14.57 15.33 -5.23
C LEU A 241 13.20 15.94 -5.45
N THR A 242 12.19 15.07 -5.52
CA THR A 242 10.78 15.44 -5.64
C THR A 242 9.97 14.82 -4.53
N GLY A 243 8.82 15.38 -4.22
CA GLY A 243 7.89 14.75 -3.28
C GLY A 243 7.04 15.75 -2.52
N SER A 244 6.59 15.32 -1.35
CA SER A 244 5.80 16.12 -0.43
C SER A 244 6.11 15.73 1.01
N PHE A 245 5.94 16.69 1.90
CA PHE A 245 5.91 16.44 3.33
C PHE A 245 4.92 17.39 3.99
N ASN A 246 4.34 16.95 5.09
CA ASN A 246 3.55 17.77 5.99
C ASN A 246 3.84 17.39 7.44
N VAL A 247 3.66 18.34 8.33
CA VAL A 247 3.77 18.18 9.78
C VAL A 247 2.64 18.93 10.44
N GLY A 248 2.18 18.43 11.57
CA GLY A 248 1.07 19.08 12.24
C GLY A 248 0.67 18.44 13.55
N TYR A 249 -0.49 18.84 14.02
CA TYR A 249 -1.08 18.39 15.26
C TYR A 249 -2.34 17.57 14.96
N ASN A 250 -2.36 16.35 15.49
CA ASN A 250 -3.45 15.40 15.30
C ASN A 250 -4.15 15.13 16.62
N GLN A 251 -5.44 15.43 16.68
CA GLN A 251 -6.31 15.21 17.83
C GLN A 251 -7.26 14.06 17.51
N ARG A 252 -7.34 13.08 18.40
CA ARG A 252 -8.27 11.96 18.34
C ARG A 252 -9.27 12.02 19.49
N SER A 253 -10.54 12.08 19.16
CA SER A 253 -11.63 11.88 20.11
C SER A 253 -12.18 10.47 20.01
N LEU A 254 -12.48 9.87 21.14
CA LEU A 254 -12.96 8.48 21.26
C LEU A 254 -14.38 8.46 21.80
N THR A 255 -15.24 7.60 21.24
CA THR A 255 -16.58 7.37 21.77
C THR A 255 -16.51 6.78 23.20
N ARG A 256 -15.49 5.98 23.48
CA ARG A 256 -15.20 5.42 24.79
C ARG A 256 -13.70 5.50 25.05
N GLY A 257 -13.31 6.10 26.17
CA GLY A 257 -11.90 6.27 26.54
C GLY A 257 -11.53 7.73 26.69
N LYS A 258 -10.24 8.00 26.73
CA LYS A 258 -9.69 9.37 26.79
C LYS A 258 -9.27 9.81 25.41
N ASP A 259 -9.58 11.05 25.09
CA ASP A 259 -9.04 11.71 23.91
C ASP A 259 -7.51 11.69 23.91
N GLN A 260 -6.93 11.65 22.74
CA GLN A 260 -5.50 11.53 22.53
C GLN A 260 -5.02 12.60 21.56
N ASP A 261 -3.79 13.03 21.77
CA ASP A 261 -3.11 13.96 20.90
C ASP A 261 -1.78 13.39 20.47
N GLN A 262 -1.33 13.77 19.28
CA GLN A 262 0.04 13.50 18.87
C GLN A 262 0.54 14.50 17.84
N PHE A 263 1.85 14.64 17.75
CA PHE A 263 2.50 15.27 16.62
C PHE A 263 2.41 14.33 15.43
N GLY A 264 1.72 14.76 14.38
CA GLY A 264 1.56 14.01 13.14
C GLY A 264 2.53 14.51 12.07
N PHE A 265 3.01 13.62 11.24
CA PHE A 265 3.70 13.97 10.01
C PHE A 265 3.53 12.90 8.94
N ASN A 266 3.70 13.33 7.70
CA ASN A 266 3.78 12.46 6.53
C ASN A 266 4.83 13.02 5.58
N ALA A 267 5.65 12.17 5.00
CA ALA A 267 6.64 12.52 3.99
C ALA A 267 6.71 11.42 2.93
N ASP A 268 6.70 11.82 1.67
CA ASP A 268 6.92 10.95 0.51
C ASP A 268 7.92 11.64 -0.42
N LEU A 269 9.11 11.09 -0.52
CA LEU A 269 10.22 11.67 -1.27
C LEU A 269 10.76 10.68 -2.29
N GLY A 270 10.94 11.15 -3.51
CA GLY A 270 11.60 10.43 -4.59
C GLY A 270 12.93 11.09 -4.95
N TYR A 271 14.00 10.32 -4.98
CA TYR A 271 15.33 10.80 -5.36
C TYR A 271 15.88 10.02 -6.56
N GLU A 272 16.13 10.72 -7.65
CA GLU A 272 16.75 10.15 -8.85
C GLU A 272 18.28 10.14 -8.70
N LEU A 273 18.82 9.05 -8.12
CA LEU A 273 20.27 8.92 -7.92
C LEU A 273 21.01 8.94 -9.26
N THR A 274 20.54 8.13 -10.23
CA THR A 274 20.97 8.10 -11.61
C THR A 274 19.76 7.97 -12.54
N PRO A 275 19.88 8.12 -13.88
CA PRO A 275 18.78 7.85 -14.80
C PRO A 275 18.20 6.42 -14.74
N LYS A 276 18.94 5.48 -14.15
CA LYS A 276 18.55 4.07 -14.01
C LYS A 276 18.21 3.68 -12.58
N THR A 277 18.52 4.53 -11.60
CA THR A 277 18.38 4.19 -10.17
C THR A 277 17.58 5.27 -9.47
N SER A 278 16.46 4.88 -8.87
CA SER A 278 15.62 5.73 -8.03
C SER A 278 15.59 5.21 -6.59
N LEU A 279 15.54 6.16 -5.67
CA LEU A 279 15.29 5.92 -4.25
C LEU A 279 13.93 6.53 -3.92
N ASN A 280 13.10 5.81 -3.19
CA ASN A 280 11.86 6.33 -2.64
C ASN A 280 11.92 6.17 -1.13
N PHE A 281 11.55 7.22 -0.43
CA PHE A 281 11.55 7.29 1.00
C PHE A 281 10.18 7.77 1.47
N SER A 282 9.58 7.07 2.43
CA SER A 282 8.36 7.55 3.07
C SER A 282 8.46 7.42 4.58
N ALA A 283 7.87 8.38 5.28
CA ALA A 283 7.79 8.38 6.73
C ALA A 283 6.45 8.93 7.18
N SER A 284 5.86 8.36 8.22
CA SER A 284 4.62 8.87 8.79
C SER A 284 4.52 8.60 10.28
N ASN A 285 3.75 9.47 10.97
CA ASN A 285 3.32 9.28 12.33
C ASN A 285 1.85 9.70 12.43
N ASP A 286 0.97 8.72 12.68
CA ASP A 286 -0.47 8.94 12.68
C ASP A 286 -1.17 7.98 13.65
N PHE A 287 -2.41 8.28 13.99
CA PHE A 287 -3.28 7.33 14.68
C PHE A 287 -3.73 6.21 13.75
N GLY A 288 -3.91 5.01 14.31
CA GLY A 288 -4.46 3.84 13.65
C GLY A 288 -5.47 3.12 14.53
N THR A 289 -6.02 2.05 13.98
CA THR A 289 -6.90 1.12 14.68
C THR A 289 -6.45 -0.30 14.32
N SER A 290 -6.29 -1.16 15.32
CA SER A 290 -5.87 -2.55 15.11
C SER A 290 -7.01 -3.41 14.59
N ALA A 291 -6.70 -4.59 14.12
CA ALA A 291 -7.69 -5.59 13.74
C ALA A 291 -8.58 -6.06 14.90
N ALA A 292 -8.15 -5.86 16.14
CA ALA A 292 -8.97 -6.13 17.33
C ALA A 292 -9.88 -4.95 17.71
N GLY A 293 -9.78 -3.81 16.99
CA GLY A 293 -10.51 -2.58 17.30
C GLY A 293 -9.81 -1.70 18.35
N ASP A 294 -8.57 -2.04 18.74
CA ASP A 294 -7.80 -1.24 19.69
C ASP A 294 -7.23 0.00 19.02
N GLN A 295 -7.17 1.09 19.78
CA GLN A 295 -6.53 2.32 19.35
C GLN A 295 -5.01 2.17 19.38
N GLN A 296 -4.34 2.70 18.37
CA GLN A 296 -2.89 2.65 18.26
C GLN A 296 -2.30 3.94 17.66
N LYS A 297 -1.05 4.23 18.01
CA LYS A 297 -0.23 5.21 17.31
C LYS A 297 0.74 4.46 16.41
N ASN A 298 0.84 4.89 15.18
CA ASN A 298 1.64 4.22 14.15
C ASN A 298 2.73 5.15 13.65
N PHE A 299 3.96 4.81 13.96
CA PHE A 299 5.11 5.39 13.30
C PHE A 299 5.57 4.45 12.19
N SER A 300 5.89 4.97 11.03
CA SER A 300 6.47 4.17 9.93
C SER A 300 7.59 4.91 9.21
N LEU A 301 8.58 4.13 8.78
CA LEU A 301 9.72 4.58 7.99
C LEU A 301 9.98 3.54 6.91
N ASN A 302 10.00 3.95 5.65
CA ASN A 302 10.22 3.05 4.53
C ASN A 302 11.25 3.65 3.57
N GLY A 303 12.20 2.84 3.17
CA GLY A 303 13.15 3.16 2.12
C GLY A 303 13.10 2.10 1.02
N ARG A 304 13.08 2.51 -0.24
CA ARG A 304 13.09 1.60 -1.38
C ARG A 304 14.07 2.08 -2.42
N VAL A 305 14.84 1.16 -2.99
CA VAL A 305 15.70 1.37 -4.14
C VAL A 305 15.19 0.53 -5.31
N SER A 306 15.20 1.10 -6.50
CA SER A 306 14.94 0.40 -7.75
C SER A 306 16.00 0.79 -8.76
N THR A 307 16.61 -0.20 -9.42
CA THR A 307 17.64 0.06 -10.43
C THR A 307 17.47 -0.83 -11.65
N LYS A 308 17.60 -0.24 -12.84
CA LYS A 308 17.66 -0.98 -14.12
C LYS A 308 19.11 -1.27 -14.42
N LEU A 309 19.54 -2.52 -14.29
CA LEU A 309 20.90 -2.94 -14.65
C LEU A 309 21.09 -2.96 -16.17
N SER A 310 20.07 -3.42 -16.89
CA SER A 310 19.98 -3.45 -18.35
C SER A 310 18.55 -3.22 -18.81
N GLU A 311 18.27 -3.37 -20.10
CA GLU A 311 16.92 -3.32 -20.64
C GLU A 311 16.04 -4.49 -20.16
N VAL A 312 16.66 -5.61 -19.80
CA VAL A 312 15.96 -6.84 -19.39
C VAL A 312 16.12 -7.17 -17.90
N TRP A 313 17.08 -6.57 -17.19
CA TRP A 313 17.31 -6.82 -15.76
C TRP A 313 17.02 -5.60 -14.90
N SER A 314 16.18 -5.80 -13.88
CA SER A 314 15.91 -4.81 -12.84
C SER A 314 16.11 -5.44 -11.46
N LEU A 315 16.66 -4.66 -10.53
CA LEU A 315 16.78 -5.02 -9.12
C LEU A 315 15.96 -4.06 -8.28
N GLY A 316 15.37 -4.60 -7.22
CA GLY A 316 14.68 -3.86 -6.18
C GLY A 316 15.20 -4.23 -4.80
N GLY A 317 15.16 -3.26 -3.89
CA GLY A 317 15.42 -3.49 -2.48
C GLY A 317 14.55 -2.57 -1.64
N GLY A 318 14.18 -3.00 -0.44
CA GLY A 318 13.38 -2.21 0.48
C GLY A 318 13.69 -2.54 1.92
N LEU A 319 13.56 -1.51 2.77
CA LEU A 319 13.62 -1.64 4.22
C LEU A 319 12.45 -0.85 4.81
N SER A 320 11.71 -1.46 5.70
CA SER A 320 10.58 -0.87 6.41
C SER A 320 10.75 -1.08 7.91
N TYR A 321 10.54 0.00 8.67
CA TYR A 321 10.40 -0.05 10.11
C TYR A 321 9.04 0.52 10.49
N ARG A 322 8.34 -0.14 11.42
CA ARG A 322 7.07 0.33 11.97
C ARG A 322 7.04 0.12 13.47
N ALA A 323 6.66 1.14 14.21
CA ALA A 323 6.34 1.02 15.62
C ALA A 323 4.83 1.19 15.80
N PHE A 324 4.22 0.23 16.51
CA PHE A 324 2.80 0.25 16.87
C PHE A 324 2.69 0.39 18.38
N GLU A 325 2.26 1.55 18.83
CA GLU A 325 2.04 1.82 20.26
C GLU A 325 0.54 1.63 20.55
N TYR A 326 0.21 0.54 21.24
CA TYR A 326 -1.13 0.26 21.78
C TYR A 326 -1.23 0.77 23.21
N LEU A 327 -2.41 0.71 23.81
CA LEU A 327 -2.59 1.08 25.22
C LEU A 327 -1.81 0.19 26.19
N THR A 328 -1.54 -1.05 25.84
CA THR A 328 -1.00 -2.10 26.72
C THR A 328 0.29 -2.72 26.23
N ARG A 329 0.76 -2.38 25.01
CA ARG A 329 1.98 -2.94 24.42
C ARG A 329 2.55 -2.02 23.35
N THR A 330 3.80 -2.26 23.03
CA THR A 330 4.48 -1.69 21.86
C THR A 330 5.06 -2.82 21.01
N ASP A 331 4.83 -2.76 19.72
CA ASP A 331 5.38 -3.70 18.74
C ASP A 331 6.31 -2.94 17.79
N ASP A 332 7.54 -3.43 17.63
CA ASP A 332 8.55 -2.93 16.69
C ASP A 332 8.71 -3.93 15.54
N TYR A 333 8.26 -3.54 14.37
CA TYR A 333 8.29 -4.39 13.17
C TYR A 333 9.32 -3.91 12.17
N VAL A 334 10.17 -4.84 11.71
CA VAL A 334 11.15 -4.61 10.65
C VAL A 334 10.86 -5.56 9.49
N GLU A 335 10.88 -5.04 8.27
CA GLU A 335 10.81 -5.83 7.06
C GLU A 335 11.91 -5.40 6.10
N GLY A 336 12.71 -6.37 5.63
CA GLY A 336 13.69 -6.19 4.57
C GLY A 336 13.32 -7.03 3.36
N GLN A 337 13.44 -6.47 2.15
CA GLN A 337 13.16 -7.18 0.91
C GLN A 337 14.19 -6.90 -0.16
N ILE A 338 14.50 -7.92 -0.97
CA ILE A 338 15.27 -7.81 -2.20
C ILE A 338 14.54 -8.54 -3.32
N SER A 339 14.67 -8.06 -4.53
CA SER A 339 14.07 -8.71 -5.71
C SER A 339 14.91 -8.47 -6.96
N ALA A 340 14.85 -9.45 -7.86
CA ALA A 340 15.42 -9.37 -9.19
C ALA A 340 14.33 -9.73 -10.19
N THR A 341 14.23 -8.96 -11.27
CA THR A 341 13.27 -9.19 -12.34
C THR A 341 14.00 -9.28 -13.66
N TYR A 342 13.66 -10.27 -14.45
CA TYR A 342 14.16 -10.52 -15.80
C TYR A 342 13.01 -10.47 -16.80
N VAL A 343 13.08 -9.60 -17.78
CA VAL A 343 12.15 -9.50 -18.91
C VAL A 343 12.58 -10.50 -19.97
N VAL A 344 11.83 -11.59 -20.10
CA VAL A 344 12.08 -12.65 -21.07
C VAL A 344 11.76 -12.17 -22.49
N ASN A 345 10.63 -11.48 -22.64
CA ASN A 345 10.17 -10.85 -23.87
C ASN A 345 9.08 -9.80 -23.55
N ALA A 346 8.44 -9.23 -24.57
CA ALA A 346 7.40 -8.21 -24.39
C ALA A 346 6.18 -8.67 -23.56
N TYR A 347 5.95 -9.99 -23.46
CA TYR A 347 4.76 -10.60 -22.84
C TYR A 347 5.05 -11.29 -21.51
N VAL A 348 6.31 -11.61 -21.22
CA VAL A 348 6.68 -12.47 -20.09
C VAL A 348 7.84 -11.84 -19.32
N GLY A 349 7.66 -11.73 -18.01
CA GLY A 349 8.70 -11.36 -17.05
C GLY A 349 8.78 -12.38 -15.92
N VAL A 350 9.98 -12.67 -15.45
CA VAL A 350 10.23 -13.56 -14.31
C VAL A 350 10.84 -12.75 -13.17
N SER A 351 10.33 -12.97 -11.96
CA SER A 351 10.80 -12.27 -10.76
C SER A 351 11.16 -13.28 -9.67
N ALA A 352 12.29 -13.06 -9.02
CA ALA A 352 12.68 -13.75 -7.80
C ALA A 352 12.79 -12.75 -6.67
N GLY A 353 12.37 -13.13 -5.47
CA GLY A 353 12.38 -12.26 -4.30
C GLY A 353 12.68 -13.00 -3.00
N TYR A 354 13.19 -12.24 -2.05
CA TYR A 354 13.36 -12.66 -0.67
C TYR A 354 12.86 -11.53 0.24
N THR A 355 12.08 -11.92 1.25
CA THR A 355 11.58 -11.01 2.28
C THR A 355 11.89 -11.58 3.65
N TYR A 356 12.51 -10.78 4.49
CA TYR A 356 12.71 -11.02 5.92
C TYR A 356 11.78 -10.12 6.71
N ARG A 357 11.12 -10.68 7.74
CA ARG A 357 10.24 -9.96 8.68
C ARG A 357 10.61 -10.32 10.10
N SER A 358 10.57 -9.32 10.97
CA SER A 358 10.77 -9.52 12.41
C SER A 358 9.86 -8.58 13.17
N ASN A 359 9.23 -9.08 14.20
CA ASN A 359 8.47 -8.30 15.17
C ASN A 359 9.05 -8.52 16.56
N SER A 360 9.38 -7.43 17.24
CA SER A 360 9.75 -7.40 18.66
C SER A 360 8.60 -6.76 19.43
N SER A 361 8.27 -7.28 20.58
CA SER A 361 7.14 -6.80 21.39
C SER A 361 7.46 -6.89 22.88
N ASP A 362 6.94 -5.95 23.67
CA ASP A 362 6.96 -6.02 25.13
C ASP A 362 5.90 -7.02 25.66
N LEU A 363 4.96 -7.45 24.83
CA LEU A 363 4.02 -8.53 25.15
C LEU A 363 4.59 -9.88 24.72
N ARG A 364 4.90 -10.71 25.72
CA ARG A 364 5.41 -12.06 25.50
C ARG A 364 4.51 -12.87 24.57
N GLY A 365 5.10 -13.48 23.55
CA GLY A 365 4.39 -14.30 22.57
C GLY A 365 3.89 -13.52 21.36
N SER A 366 4.28 -12.25 21.24
CA SER A 366 4.04 -11.41 20.06
C SER A 366 5.25 -11.28 19.15
N GLU A 367 6.41 -11.73 19.60
CA GLU A 367 7.64 -11.74 18.82
C GLU A 367 7.60 -12.85 17.75
N PHE A 368 8.07 -12.53 16.58
CA PHE A 368 8.27 -13.52 15.51
C PHE A 368 9.39 -13.12 14.55
N THR A 369 9.89 -14.12 13.83
CA THR A 369 10.68 -13.93 12.61
C THR A 369 10.04 -14.73 11.48
N ASN A 370 10.23 -14.26 10.24
CA ASN A 370 9.69 -14.92 9.06
C ASN A 370 10.57 -14.66 7.85
N ASN A 371 10.85 -15.70 7.09
CA ASN A 371 11.60 -15.65 5.84
C ASN A 371 10.72 -16.17 4.70
N VAL A 372 10.63 -15.42 3.63
CA VAL A 372 9.84 -15.77 2.45
C VAL A 372 10.70 -15.68 1.21
N PHE A 373 10.84 -16.79 0.49
CA PHE A 373 11.42 -16.85 -0.85
C PHE A 373 10.31 -16.96 -1.86
N SER A 374 10.37 -16.19 -2.95
CA SER A 374 9.37 -16.20 -4.00
C SER A 374 10.01 -16.27 -5.39
N LEU A 375 9.35 -17.00 -6.29
CA LEU A 375 9.64 -17.00 -7.73
C LEU A 375 8.32 -16.91 -8.47
N SER A 376 8.21 -16.00 -9.42
CA SER A 376 6.99 -15.81 -10.21
C SER A 376 7.28 -15.50 -11.67
N ALA A 377 6.36 -15.91 -12.54
CA ALA A 377 6.30 -15.50 -13.94
C ALA A 377 5.04 -14.68 -14.15
N ASN A 378 5.19 -13.50 -14.71
CA ASN A 378 4.12 -12.56 -15.01
C ASN A 378 3.89 -12.52 -16.51
N PHE A 379 2.64 -12.58 -16.93
CA PHE A 379 2.20 -12.57 -18.30
C PHE A 379 1.32 -11.36 -18.56
N ARG A 380 1.48 -10.74 -19.72
CA ARG A 380 0.61 -9.68 -20.22
C ARG A 380 0.50 -9.81 -21.75
N TYR A 381 -0.72 -9.89 -22.26
CA TYR A 381 -1.02 -9.99 -23.68
C TYR A 381 -2.22 -9.15 -24.05
#